data_25c97b0042a95f18f12612de8c5fcfe5
#
_entry.id   25c97b0042a95f18f12612de8c5fcfe5
#
_cell.length_a   1.000
_cell.length_b   1.000
_cell.length_c   1.000
_cell.angle_alpha   90.00
_cell.angle_beta   90.00
_cell.angle_gamma   90.00
#
_symmetry.space_group_name_H-M   'P 1'
#
loop_
_entity.id
_entity.type
_entity.pdbx_description
1 polymer ?
#
loop_
_entity_poly.entity_id
_entity_poly.type
_entity_poly.pdbx_seq_one_letter_code
_entity_poly.pdbx_strand_id
1 'polypeptide(L)'
;MPNKKFINAIERKPQACPPIWLMRQAGRYHAHYQNLKKDHSFEELCKKPKLAAETAMGPINEFDFDVAILFSDILFPLEALGMDLSYNPGPQFGLHLNEDNAESLIINQNPINFMEFQGEAIERTIERLPNEKSLIGFVGGPWTLIAYACNISKDSSDIHLNNFQIGLLDNVILPLLKENVELQLNAGAEVVMIFDSTAHQLAEEDLNIYLGKTFNMLVKEFPNKVGYYAKDGVNYETIIAKQEDPKINLAGMGIDSNVDLRDYFKKTSNGFVQGNFSEHFLTLPHEEFLPKLDTFIEQMSVLSPEERSGWVCGLGHGVLKTTPQENVKEFVQRIRASF
;
A
#
# COMPACT_ATOMS: atom_id res chain seq x y z
N MET A 1 11.54 -1.01 19.46
CA MET A 1 10.12 -0.64 19.71
C MET A 1 9.63 0.09 18.47
N PRO A 2 8.37 -0.07 18.05
CA PRO A 2 7.84 0.60 16.85
C PRO A 2 7.96 2.13 16.94
N ASN A 3 7.87 2.80 15.79
CA ASN A 3 7.93 4.26 15.73
C ASN A 3 6.74 4.88 16.49
N LYS A 4 7.05 5.66 17.55
CA LYS A 4 6.01 6.24 18.41
C LYS A 4 5.05 7.15 17.64
N LYS A 5 5.55 7.92 16.66
CA LYS A 5 4.70 8.81 15.84
C LYS A 5 3.73 8.00 14.98
N PHE A 6 4.16 6.86 14.44
CA PHE A 6 3.29 6.00 13.65
C PHE A 6 2.20 5.34 14.52
N ILE A 7 2.55 4.83 15.70
CA ILE A 7 1.56 4.29 16.65
C ILE A 7 0.56 5.38 17.09
N ASN A 8 1.05 6.59 17.40
CA ASN A 8 0.16 7.71 17.71
C ASN A 8 -0.80 8.04 16.56
N ALA A 9 -0.33 7.93 15.30
CA ALA A 9 -1.20 8.15 14.14
C ALA A 9 -2.28 7.08 14.02
N ILE A 10 -1.95 5.80 14.21
CA ILE A 10 -2.93 4.68 14.23
C ILE A 10 -3.99 4.93 15.32
N GLU A 11 -3.57 5.36 16.50
CA GLU A 11 -4.43 5.59 17.66
C GLU A 11 -5.09 6.98 17.68
N ARG A 12 -4.91 7.78 16.62
CA ARG A 12 -5.44 9.17 16.54
C ARG A 12 -5.02 10.07 17.69
N LYS A 13 -3.84 9.84 18.27
CA LYS A 13 -3.27 10.72 19.29
C LYS A 13 -2.68 11.98 18.65
N PRO A 14 -2.99 13.18 19.18
CA PRO A 14 -2.40 14.42 18.70
C PRO A 14 -0.87 14.40 18.83
N GLN A 15 -0.19 14.92 17.79
CA GLN A 15 1.26 15.05 17.78
C GLN A 15 1.70 16.22 16.89
N ALA A 16 2.78 16.89 17.26
CA ALA A 16 3.30 18.01 16.49
C ALA A 16 3.80 17.53 15.11
N CYS A 17 4.78 16.63 15.08
CA CYS A 17 5.38 16.15 13.85
C CYS A 17 4.77 14.81 13.41
N PRO A 18 4.22 14.70 12.19
CA PRO A 18 3.69 13.44 11.66
C PRO A 18 4.84 12.46 11.36
N PRO A 19 4.60 11.14 11.40
CA PRO A 19 5.49 10.18 10.76
C PRO A 19 5.46 10.35 9.25
N ILE A 20 6.58 10.05 8.59
CA ILE A 20 6.71 10.15 7.14
C ILE A 20 6.90 8.76 6.53
N TRP A 21 6.06 8.45 5.55
CA TRP A 21 6.13 7.24 4.76
C TRP A 21 5.65 7.50 3.34
N LEU A 22 6.41 7.06 2.34
CA LEU A 22 6.02 7.20 0.94
C LEU A 22 5.76 5.83 0.30
N MET A 23 4.60 5.66 -0.32
CA MET A 23 4.32 4.49 -1.15
C MET A 23 5.36 4.41 -2.28
N ARG A 24 5.93 3.21 -2.51
CA ARG A 24 7.04 2.97 -3.47
C ARG A 24 8.32 3.73 -3.13
N GLN A 25 8.59 3.99 -1.85
CA GLN A 25 9.82 4.66 -1.40
C GLN A 25 11.09 3.93 -1.80
N ALA A 26 11.08 2.59 -1.93
CA ALA A 26 12.10 1.83 -2.65
C ALA A 26 11.65 1.63 -4.09
N GLY A 27 12.38 2.18 -5.08
CA GLY A 27 11.93 2.09 -6.46
C GLY A 27 12.91 2.70 -7.47
N ARG A 28 12.48 2.72 -8.72
CA ARG A 28 13.31 3.08 -9.88
C ARG A 28 13.90 4.49 -9.88
N TYR A 29 13.40 5.38 -9.06
CA TYR A 29 13.96 6.73 -8.89
C TYR A 29 15.22 6.74 -8.02
N HIS A 30 15.39 5.73 -7.14
CA HIS A 30 16.37 5.69 -6.07
C HIS A 30 17.67 5.00 -6.54
N ALA A 31 18.82 5.65 -6.35
CA ALA A 31 20.11 5.15 -6.79
C ALA A 31 20.50 3.81 -6.14
N HIS A 32 20.18 3.62 -4.85
CA HIS A 32 20.40 2.36 -4.15
C HIS A 32 19.70 1.20 -4.86
N TYR A 33 18.39 1.36 -5.16
CA TYR A 33 17.63 0.37 -5.91
C TYR A 33 18.21 0.13 -7.30
N GLN A 34 18.59 1.19 -8.02
CA GLN A 34 19.21 1.07 -9.34
C GLN A 34 20.53 0.28 -9.31
N ASN A 35 21.31 0.44 -8.25
CA ASN A 35 22.55 -0.33 -8.08
C ASN A 35 22.26 -1.82 -7.88
N LEU A 36 21.30 -2.17 -7.03
CA LEU A 36 20.88 -3.58 -6.84
C LEU A 36 20.34 -4.21 -8.13
N LYS A 37 19.62 -3.42 -8.94
CA LYS A 37 19.07 -3.87 -10.24
C LYS A 37 20.13 -4.18 -11.30
N LYS A 38 21.40 -3.77 -11.14
CA LYS A 38 22.48 -4.13 -12.06
C LYS A 38 22.82 -5.62 -12.00
N ASP A 39 22.72 -6.20 -10.80
CA ASP A 39 23.18 -7.55 -10.51
C ASP A 39 22.02 -8.53 -10.26
N HIS A 40 20.79 -8.03 -10.06
CA HIS A 40 19.64 -8.82 -9.68
C HIS A 40 18.38 -8.48 -10.48
N SER A 41 17.59 -9.47 -10.82
CA SER A 41 16.25 -9.26 -11.40
C SER A 41 15.30 -8.66 -10.36
N PHE A 42 14.16 -8.12 -10.82
CA PHE A 42 13.12 -7.62 -9.92
C PHE A 42 12.56 -8.74 -9.02
N GLU A 43 12.34 -9.90 -9.60
CA GLU A 43 11.86 -11.08 -8.88
C GLU A 43 12.87 -11.54 -7.82
N GLU A 44 14.16 -11.55 -8.13
CA GLU A 44 15.20 -11.86 -7.15
C GLU A 44 15.21 -10.86 -5.99
N LEU A 45 15.08 -9.56 -6.28
CA LEU A 45 14.99 -8.53 -5.25
C LEU A 45 13.77 -8.70 -4.34
N CYS A 46 12.64 -9.22 -4.86
CA CYS A 46 11.45 -9.48 -4.08
C CYS A 46 11.51 -10.81 -3.33
N LYS A 47 11.92 -11.90 -4.01
CA LYS A 47 11.78 -13.28 -3.50
C LYS A 47 12.98 -13.79 -2.70
N LYS A 48 14.13 -13.10 -2.74
CA LYS A 48 15.27 -13.41 -1.87
C LYS A 48 15.21 -12.52 -0.62
N PRO A 49 14.87 -13.06 0.57
CA PRO A 49 14.59 -12.26 1.77
C PRO A 49 15.69 -11.26 2.14
N LYS A 50 16.96 -11.64 1.98
CA LYS A 50 18.09 -10.74 2.23
C LYS A 50 18.14 -9.54 1.28
N LEU A 51 17.81 -9.77 0.00
CA LEU A 51 17.78 -8.71 -1.02
C LEU A 51 16.54 -7.82 -0.85
N ALA A 52 15.39 -8.40 -0.50
CA ALA A 52 14.19 -7.63 -0.18
C ALA A 52 14.42 -6.70 1.01
N ALA A 53 15.03 -7.22 2.08
CA ALA A 53 15.41 -6.40 3.24
C ALA A 53 16.43 -5.31 2.88
N GLU A 54 17.47 -5.62 2.08
CA GLU A 54 18.43 -4.63 1.59
C GLU A 54 17.75 -3.51 0.79
N THR A 55 16.81 -3.89 -0.08
CA THR A 55 16.06 -2.94 -0.91
C THR A 55 15.15 -2.06 -0.05
N ALA A 56 14.46 -2.63 0.93
CA ALA A 56 13.59 -1.89 1.85
C ALA A 56 14.36 -0.91 2.74
N MET A 57 15.58 -1.27 3.15
CA MET A 57 16.44 -0.43 4.01
C MET A 57 17.05 0.77 3.29
N GLY A 58 17.23 0.70 1.96
CA GLY A 58 17.83 1.80 1.19
C GLY A 58 17.20 3.16 1.49
N PRO A 59 15.88 3.34 1.30
CA PRO A 59 15.21 4.62 1.57
C PRO A 59 15.24 5.02 3.06
N ILE A 60 15.22 4.08 3.98
CA ILE A 60 15.32 4.36 5.42
C ILE A 60 16.68 4.99 5.74
N ASN A 61 17.74 4.44 5.20
CA ASN A 61 19.10 4.92 5.42
C ASN A 61 19.38 6.27 4.71
N GLU A 62 18.80 6.48 3.53
CA GLU A 62 19.05 7.68 2.70
C GLU A 62 18.18 8.87 3.11
N PHE A 63 16.88 8.65 3.33
CA PHE A 63 15.89 9.71 3.53
C PHE A 63 15.35 9.78 4.96
N ASP A 64 15.72 8.84 5.83
CA ASP A 64 15.30 8.80 7.23
C ASP A 64 13.76 8.70 7.41
N PHE A 65 13.05 7.97 6.55
CA PHE A 65 11.62 7.72 6.72
C PHE A 65 11.32 7.07 8.09
N ASP A 66 10.14 7.36 8.64
CA ASP A 66 9.72 6.81 9.94
C ASP A 66 9.20 5.37 9.82
N VAL A 67 8.73 4.97 8.63
CA VAL A 67 8.13 3.67 8.37
C VAL A 67 8.79 3.02 7.16
N ALA A 68 9.35 1.83 7.34
CA ALA A 68 9.77 0.94 6.26
C ALA A 68 8.56 0.17 5.72
N ILE A 69 8.67 -0.29 4.48
CA ILE A 69 7.67 -1.18 3.88
C ILE A 69 8.36 -2.39 3.26
N LEU A 70 7.76 -3.56 3.41
CA LEU A 70 8.16 -4.77 2.72
C LEU A 70 8.44 -4.47 1.23
N PHE A 71 9.58 -4.95 0.70
CA PHE A 71 9.83 -4.90 -0.72
C PHE A 71 9.35 -6.18 -1.39
N SER A 72 8.23 -6.11 -2.11
CA SER A 72 7.55 -7.22 -2.75
C SER A 72 6.68 -6.73 -3.91
N ASP A 73 5.84 -7.61 -4.49
CA ASP A 73 4.84 -7.26 -5.49
C ASP A 73 3.45 -7.76 -5.08
N ILE A 74 2.41 -7.00 -5.46
CA ILE A 74 1.01 -7.33 -5.15
C ILE A 74 0.51 -8.57 -5.90
N LEU A 75 1.18 -9.01 -6.97
CA LEU A 75 0.73 -10.08 -7.86
C LEU A 75 1.27 -11.48 -7.50
N PHE A 76 2.21 -11.59 -6.56
CA PHE A 76 2.73 -12.89 -6.15
C PHE A 76 1.67 -13.88 -5.61
N PRO A 77 0.54 -13.46 -5.02
CA PRO A 77 -0.55 -14.38 -4.73
C PRO A 77 -1.07 -15.12 -5.96
N LEU A 78 -1.10 -14.49 -7.14
CA LEU A 78 -1.51 -15.15 -8.38
C LEU A 78 -0.47 -16.19 -8.85
N GLU A 79 0.81 -15.88 -8.72
CA GLU A 79 1.89 -16.85 -8.97
C GLU A 79 1.82 -18.00 -7.98
N ALA A 80 1.55 -17.73 -6.71
CA ALA A 80 1.35 -18.75 -5.68
C ALA A 80 0.21 -19.72 -6.02
N LEU A 81 -0.84 -19.26 -6.68
CA LEU A 81 -1.93 -20.08 -7.19
C LEU A 81 -1.54 -20.96 -8.40
N GLY A 82 -0.40 -20.69 -9.04
CA GLY A 82 0.11 -21.43 -10.19
C GLY A 82 0.09 -20.67 -11.51
N MET A 83 -0.30 -19.39 -11.52
CA MET A 83 -0.24 -18.57 -12.73
C MET A 83 1.21 -18.24 -13.10
N ASP A 84 1.55 -18.33 -14.40
CA ASP A 84 2.87 -18.01 -14.93
C ASP A 84 3.06 -16.49 -14.99
N LEU A 85 3.67 -15.92 -13.94
CA LEU A 85 3.96 -14.49 -13.79
C LEU A 85 5.41 -14.19 -14.14
N SER A 86 5.63 -13.21 -15.02
CA SER A 86 6.95 -12.71 -15.38
C SER A 86 6.97 -11.18 -15.45
N TYR A 87 8.18 -10.59 -15.44
CA TYR A 87 8.37 -9.12 -15.44
C TYR A 87 9.31 -8.68 -16.56
N ASN A 88 8.76 -8.34 -17.75
CA ASN A 88 9.56 -7.81 -18.86
C ASN A 88 8.72 -6.95 -19.84
N PRO A 89 8.70 -5.62 -19.72
CA PRO A 89 9.24 -4.71 -18.68
C PRO A 89 8.31 -4.52 -17.47
N GLY A 90 7.13 -5.11 -17.46
CA GLY A 90 6.14 -5.09 -16.38
C GLY A 90 5.54 -6.48 -16.17
N PRO A 91 4.56 -6.62 -15.27
CA PRO A 91 3.95 -7.93 -15.01
C PRO A 91 3.21 -8.44 -16.25
N GLN A 92 3.44 -9.70 -16.57
CA GLN A 92 2.83 -10.45 -17.67
C GLN A 92 2.48 -11.84 -17.20
N PHE A 93 1.34 -12.35 -17.65
CA PHE A 93 0.89 -13.71 -17.41
C PHE A 93 0.87 -14.50 -18.70
N GLY A 94 1.32 -15.75 -18.66
CA GLY A 94 1.29 -16.65 -19.83
C GLY A 94 -0.12 -16.97 -20.26
N LEU A 95 -1.03 -17.18 -19.30
CA LEU A 95 -2.47 -17.39 -19.50
C LEU A 95 -3.27 -16.59 -18.48
N HIS A 96 -4.48 -16.20 -18.84
CA HIS A 96 -5.42 -15.51 -17.97
C HIS A 96 -6.58 -16.41 -17.57
N LEU A 97 -7.11 -16.21 -16.36
CA LEU A 97 -8.22 -16.99 -15.82
C LEU A 97 -9.54 -16.66 -16.54
N ASN A 98 -10.30 -17.70 -16.82
CA ASN A 98 -11.70 -17.65 -17.23
C ASN A 98 -12.44 -18.90 -16.69
N GLU A 99 -13.74 -19.00 -16.95
CA GLU A 99 -14.57 -20.09 -16.44
C GLU A 99 -14.08 -21.49 -16.92
N ASP A 100 -13.53 -21.56 -18.14
CA ASP A 100 -13.15 -22.84 -18.75
C ASP A 100 -11.79 -23.39 -18.22
N ASN A 101 -10.89 -22.49 -17.74
CA ASN A 101 -9.52 -22.89 -17.42
C ASN A 101 -9.12 -22.71 -15.95
N ALA A 102 -9.94 -22.08 -15.11
CA ALA A 102 -9.58 -21.75 -13.73
C ALA A 102 -9.17 -22.98 -12.91
N GLU A 103 -9.90 -24.09 -13.01
CA GLU A 103 -9.57 -25.35 -12.29
C GLU A 103 -8.22 -25.93 -12.71
N SER A 104 -7.80 -25.73 -13.96
CA SER A 104 -6.52 -26.23 -14.48
C SER A 104 -5.35 -25.29 -14.22
N LEU A 105 -5.59 -23.99 -14.01
CA LEU A 105 -4.56 -22.98 -13.73
C LEU A 105 -4.35 -22.77 -12.22
N ILE A 106 -5.41 -22.89 -11.42
CA ILE A 106 -5.30 -22.81 -9.95
C ILE A 106 -4.99 -24.21 -9.41
N ILE A 107 -3.73 -24.60 -9.51
CA ILE A 107 -3.29 -25.98 -9.20
C ILE A 107 -2.66 -26.14 -7.82
N ASN A 108 -2.23 -25.06 -7.18
CA ASN A 108 -1.56 -25.13 -5.89
C ASN A 108 -2.57 -25.20 -4.75
N GLN A 109 -2.53 -26.30 -3.98
CA GLN A 109 -3.40 -26.50 -2.83
C GLN A 109 -2.94 -25.80 -1.56
N ASN A 110 -1.68 -25.38 -1.49
CA ASN A 110 -1.10 -24.65 -0.37
C ASN A 110 -0.34 -23.40 -0.86
N PRO A 111 -1.02 -22.43 -1.47
CA PRO A 111 -0.37 -21.27 -2.08
C PRO A 111 0.38 -20.39 -1.06
N ILE A 112 -0.02 -20.41 0.20
CA ILE A 112 0.64 -19.61 1.24
C ILE A 112 2.10 -20.04 1.47
N ASN A 113 2.45 -21.31 1.31
CA ASN A 113 3.82 -21.76 1.47
C ASN A 113 4.76 -21.12 0.44
N PHE A 114 4.26 -20.82 -0.76
CA PHE A 114 5.02 -20.07 -1.76
C PHE A 114 5.32 -18.62 -1.30
N MET A 115 4.49 -18.05 -0.43
CA MET A 115 4.59 -16.68 0.04
C MET A 115 5.49 -16.52 1.28
N GLU A 116 6.04 -17.60 1.86
CA GLU A 116 6.88 -17.57 3.07
C GLU A 116 8.06 -16.60 2.96
N PHE A 117 8.59 -16.38 1.76
CA PHE A 117 9.67 -15.41 1.51
C PHE A 117 9.29 -13.97 1.93
N GLN A 118 7.99 -13.62 1.94
CA GLN A 118 7.54 -12.30 2.40
C GLN A 118 7.67 -12.18 3.93
N GLY A 119 7.31 -13.22 4.66
CA GLY A 119 7.52 -13.29 6.11
C GLY A 119 8.99 -13.20 6.46
N GLU A 120 9.84 -14.02 5.84
CA GLU A 120 11.30 -13.97 6.04
C GLU A 120 11.88 -12.59 5.68
N ALA A 121 11.38 -11.93 4.62
CA ALA A 121 11.85 -10.60 4.24
C ALA A 121 11.49 -9.54 5.30
N ILE A 122 10.31 -9.66 5.91
CA ILE A 122 9.90 -8.80 7.04
C ILE A 122 10.83 -9.01 8.23
N GLU A 123 11.07 -10.26 8.65
CA GLU A 123 11.97 -10.59 9.75
C GLU A 123 13.39 -10.03 9.51
N ARG A 124 13.94 -10.24 8.30
CA ARG A 124 15.26 -9.71 7.92
C ARG A 124 15.32 -8.20 7.86
N THR A 125 14.21 -7.54 7.53
CA THR A 125 14.15 -6.08 7.56
C THR A 125 14.13 -5.58 9.00
N ILE A 126 13.35 -6.21 9.89
CA ILE A 126 13.27 -5.86 11.32
C ILE A 126 14.65 -6.02 12.01
N GLU A 127 15.39 -7.09 11.69
CA GLU A 127 16.75 -7.31 12.22
C GLU A 127 17.70 -6.12 11.94
N ARG A 128 17.45 -5.35 10.89
CA ARG A 128 18.30 -4.25 10.42
C ARG A 128 17.70 -2.87 10.70
N LEU A 129 16.40 -2.83 11.00
CA LEU A 129 15.66 -1.58 11.17
C LEU A 129 16.01 -0.94 12.53
N PRO A 130 16.33 0.37 12.57
CA PRO A 130 16.50 1.07 13.84
C PRO A 130 15.27 0.93 14.74
N ASN A 131 15.48 0.81 16.05
CA ASN A 131 14.42 0.54 17.02
C ASN A 131 13.28 1.57 17.04
N GLU A 132 13.52 2.79 16.57
CA GLU A 132 12.54 3.88 16.52
C GLU A 132 11.81 3.96 15.15
N LYS A 133 12.02 3.01 14.28
CA LYS A 133 11.31 2.91 12.98
C LYS A 133 10.26 1.81 13.03
N SER A 134 9.20 1.97 12.25
CA SER A 134 8.16 0.98 12.04
C SER A 134 8.33 0.21 10.74
N LEU A 135 7.71 -0.95 10.62
CA LEU A 135 7.64 -1.72 9.36
C LEU A 135 6.20 -2.11 9.06
N ILE A 136 5.78 -1.86 7.84
CA ILE A 136 4.49 -2.30 7.32
C ILE A 136 4.66 -3.33 6.21
N GLY A 137 3.71 -4.24 6.12
CA GLY A 137 3.54 -5.13 4.99
C GLY A 137 2.48 -4.61 4.02
N PHE A 138 2.22 -5.39 2.97
CA PHE A 138 1.11 -5.09 2.06
C PHE A 138 0.66 -6.32 1.28
N VAL A 139 -0.59 -6.24 0.78
CA VAL A 139 -1.18 -7.16 -0.18
C VAL A 139 -1.87 -6.38 -1.31
N GLY A 140 -2.06 -7.02 -2.45
CA GLY A 140 -2.91 -6.47 -3.51
C GLY A 140 -4.39 -6.46 -3.10
N GLY A 141 -5.16 -5.47 -3.56
CA GLY A 141 -6.61 -5.50 -3.43
C GLY A 141 -7.20 -6.73 -4.12
N PRO A 142 -8.18 -7.42 -3.53
CA PRO A 142 -8.76 -8.63 -4.13
C PRO A 142 -9.27 -8.39 -5.56
N TRP A 143 -9.96 -7.27 -5.82
CA TRP A 143 -10.39 -6.93 -7.18
C TRP A 143 -9.20 -6.66 -8.11
N THR A 144 -8.18 -5.97 -7.62
CA THR A 144 -6.95 -5.75 -8.41
C THR A 144 -6.34 -7.08 -8.85
N LEU A 145 -6.29 -8.08 -7.98
CA LEU A 145 -5.78 -9.41 -8.35
C LEU A 145 -6.68 -10.09 -9.39
N ILE A 146 -8.00 -10.05 -9.21
CA ILE A 146 -8.96 -10.61 -10.18
C ILE A 146 -8.84 -9.91 -11.54
N ALA A 147 -8.72 -8.58 -11.54
CA ALA A 147 -8.58 -7.81 -12.78
C ALA A 147 -7.31 -8.21 -13.56
N TYR A 148 -6.18 -8.39 -12.88
CA TYR A 148 -4.95 -8.90 -13.51
C TYR A 148 -5.10 -10.35 -13.96
N ALA A 149 -5.65 -11.21 -13.11
CA ALA A 149 -5.81 -12.64 -13.42
C ALA A 149 -6.72 -12.86 -14.65
N CYS A 150 -7.80 -12.09 -14.75
CA CYS A 150 -8.77 -12.18 -15.85
C CYS A 150 -8.47 -11.24 -17.04
N ASN A 151 -7.31 -10.56 -17.05
CA ASN A 151 -6.91 -9.61 -18.10
C ASN A 151 -7.94 -8.50 -18.37
N ILE A 152 -8.52 -7.97 -17.30
CA ILE A 152 -9.42 -6.84 -17.40
C ILE A 152 -8.63 -5.58 -17.77
N SER A 153 -9.08 -4.85 -18.80
CA SER A 153 -8.38 -3.64 -19.23
C SER A 153 -8.34 -2.59 -18.14
N LYS A 154 -7.20 -1.88 -18.04
CA LYS A 154 -7.03 -0.78 -17.08
C LYS A 154 -7.97 0.41 -17.33
N ASP A 155 -8.45 0.55 -18.56
CA ASP A 155 -9.36 1.62 -18.98
C ASP A 155 -10.84 1.23 -18.82
N SER A 156 -11.13 0.04 -18.30
CA SER A 156 -12.50 -0.40 -18.03
C SER A 156 -13.07 0.37 -16.84
N SER A 157 -14.37 0.61 -16.89
CA SER A 157 -15.15 1.25 -15.82
C SER A 157 -16.57 0.65 -15.80
N ASP A 158 -17.28 0.87 -14.71
CA ASP A 158 -18.67 0.42 -14.53
C ASP A 158 -18.83 -1.10 -14.71
N ILE A 159 -17.88 -1.85 -14.13
CA ILE A 159 -17.85 -3.30 -14.22
C ILE A 159 -18.79 -3.89 -13.18
N HIS A 160 -19.69 -4.74 -13.65
CA HIS A 160 -20.52 -5.60 -12.80
C HIS A 160 -19.85 -6.95 -12.59
N LEU A 161 -19.80 -7.40 -11.34
CA LEU A 161 -19.22 -8.68 -10.95
C LEU A 161 -20.10 -9.83 -11.46
N ASN A 162 -19.54 -10.73 -12.23
CA ASN A 162 -20.21 -11.97 -12.64
C ASN A 162 -20.01 -13.09 -11.59
N ASN A 163 -20.74 -14.20 -11.73
CA ASN A 163 -20.67 -15.32 -10.79
C ASN A 163 -19.27 -15.96 -10.69
N PHE A 164 -18.53 -16.00 -11.78
CA PHE A 164 -17.16 -16.50 -11.80
C PHE A 164 -16.22 -15.62 -10.96
N GLN A 165 -16.26 -14.32 -11.16
CA GLN A 165 -15.47 -13.35 -10.41
C GLN A 165 -15.83 -13.34 -8.91
N ILE A 166 -17.12 -13.45 -8.59
CA ILE A 166 -17.58 -13.60 -7.19
C ILE A 166 -17.05 -14.91 -6.60
N GLY A 167 -17.09 -16.01 -7.36
CA GLY A 167 -16.53 -17.29 -6.94
C GLY A 167 -15.03 -17.23 -6.68
N LEU A 168 -14.25 -16.57 -7.56
CA LEU A 168 -12.81 -16.32 -7.36
C LEU A 168 -12.57 -15.46 -6.12
N LEU A 169 -13.35 -14.40 -5.93
CA LEU A 169 -13.24 -13.51 -4.78
C LEU A 169 -13.43 -14.27 -3.47
N ASP A 170 -14.55 -14.97 -3.35
CA ASP A 170 -14.99 -15.58 -2.08
C ASP A 170 -14.20 -16.85 -1.72
N ASN A 171 -13.86 -17.67 -2.71
CA ASN A 171 -13.34 -19.01 -2.46
C ASN A 171 -11.83 -19.14 -2.70
N VAL A 172 -11.19 -18.16 -3.34
CA VAL A 172 -9.77 -18.25 -3.72
C VAL A 172 -8.98 -17.06 -3.20
N ILE A 173 -9.33 -15.85 -3.64
CA ILE A 173 -8.50 -14.67 -3.40
C ILE A 173 -8.59 -14.19 -1.96
N LEU A 174 -9.80 -14.00 -1.41
CA LEU A 174 -9.95 -13.53 -0.03
C LEU A 174 -9.36 -14.51 1.00
N PRO A 175 -9.59 -15.84 0.91
CA PRO A 175 -8.93 -16.78 1.80
C PRO A 175 -7.39 -16.71 1.73
N LEU A 176 -6.80 -16.70 0.54
CA LEU A 176 -5.34 -16.60 0.37
C LEU A 176 -4.80 -15.27 0.93
N LEU A 177 -5.48 -14.16 0.67
CA LEU A 177 -5.04 -12.87 1.20
C LEU A 177 -5.15 -12.80 2.73
N LYS A 178 -6.16 -13.44 3.33
CA LYS A 178 -6.25 -13.57 4.78
C LYS A 178 -5.02 -14.27 5.36
N GLU A 179 -4.64 -15.42 4.80
CA GLU A 179 -3.44 -16.15 5.21
C GLU A 179 -2.16 -15.32 4.98
N ASN A 180 -2.09 -14.56 3.88
CA ASN A 180 -0.93 -13.70 3.60
C ASN A 180 -0.85 -12.50 4.57
N VAL A 181 -1.97 -11.90 4.93
CA VAL A 181 -2.00 -10.85 5.97
C VAL A 181 -1.53 -11.42 7.30
N GLU A 182 -2.02 -12.60 7.69
CA GLU A 182 -1.60 -13.29 8.92
C GLU A 182 -0.10 -13.62 8.91
N LEU A 183 0.43 -14.15 7.80
CA LEU A 183 1.87 -14.42 7.60
C LEU A 183 2.71 -13.17 7.85
N GLN A 184 2.34 -12.04 7.24
CA GLN A 184 3.10 -10.80 7.36
C GLN A 184 3.01 -10.19 8.77
N LEU A 185 1.85 -10.26 9.42
CA LEU A 185 1.66 -9.80 10.81
C LEU A 185 2.46 -10.67 11.79
N ASN A 186 2.44 -11.99 11.63
CA ASN A 186 3.18 -12.92 12.47
C ASN A 186 4.70 -12.76 12.31
N ALA A 187 5.18 -12.37 11.12
CA ALA A 187 6.57 -12.02 10.87
C ALA A 187 6.98 -10.67 11.48
N GLY A 188 6.03 -9.89 12.00
CA GLY A 188 6.29 -8.66 12.74
C GLY A 188 5.94 -7.36 12.02
N ALA A 189 5.24 -7.38 10.89
CA ALA A 189 4.66 -6.17 10.32
C ALA A 189 3.63 -5.57 11.29
N GLU A 190 3.68 -4.25 11.50
CA GLU A 190 2.77 -3.58 12.43
C GLU A 190 1.38 -3.39 11.83
N VAL A 191 1.34 -3.15 10.52
CA VAL A 191 0.14 -2.98 9.69
C VAL A 191 0.40 -3.65 8.34
N VAL A 192 -0.63 -4.24 7.74
CA VAL A 192 -0.61 -4.69 6.34
C VAL A 192 -1.55 -3.82 5.51
N MET A 193 -1.02 -3.15 4.49
CA MET A 193 -1.80 -2.30 3.59
C MET A 193 -2.44 -3.13 2.47
N ILE A 194 -3.72 -2.91 2.18
CA ILE A 194 -4.36 -3.39 0.96
C ILE A 194 -4.20 -2.30 -0.10
N PHE A 195 -3.48 -2.60 -1.18
CA PHE A 195 -3.32 -1.70 -2.33
C PHE A 195 -4.28 -2.10 -3.45
N ASP A 196 -5.37 -1.37 -3.58
CA ASP A 196 -6.46 -1.66 -4.51
C ASP A 196 -6.46 -0.68 -5.69
N SER A 197 -5.54 -0.92 -6.62
CA SER A 197 -5.27 -0.01 -7.73
C SER A 197 -6.38 0.09 -8.77
N THR A 198 -7.34 -0.85 -8.79
CA THR A 198 -8.40 -0.96 -9.80
C THR A 198 -9.81 -0.97 -9.23
N ALA A 199 -9.99 -0.73 -7.93
CA ALA A 199 -11.31 -0.72 -7.29
C ALA A 199 -12.29 0.27 -7.97
N HIS A 200 -11.77 1.38 -8.52
CA HIS A 200 -12.52 2.38 -9.27
C HIS A 200 -13.19 1.84 -10.55
N GLN A 201 -12.82 0.66 -11.01
CA GLN A 201 -13.43 0.03 -12.18
C GLN A 201 -14.81 -0.57 -11.91
N LEU A 202 -15.10 -0.90 -10.65
CA LEU A 202 -16.37 -1.52 -10.25
C LEU A 202 -17.52 -0.51 -10.30
N ALA A 203 -18.68 -0.96 -10.74
CA ALA A 203 -19.94 -0.24 -10.57
C ALA A 203 -20.20 -0.01 -9.07
N GLU A 204 -20.88 1.07 -8.70
CA GLU A 204 -21.04 1.51 -7.31
C GLU A 204 -21.67 0.43 -6.42
N GLU A 205 -22.69 -0.28 -6.91
CA GLU A 205 -23.35 -1.36 -6.17
C GLU A 205 -22.41 -2.54 -5.91
N ASP A 206 -21.62 -2.93 -6.92
CA ASP A 206 -20.64 -4.01 -6.84
C ASP A 206 -19.45 -3.62 -5.96
N LEU A 207 -19.00 -2.37 -6.02
CA LEU A 207 -17.97 -1.82 -5.13
C LEU A 207 -18.41 -1.94 -3.67
N ASN A 208 -19.68 -1.63 -3.37
CA ASN A 208 -20.23 -1.76 -2.02
C ASN A 208 -20.19 -3.21 -1.52
N ILE A 209 -20.63 -4.16 -2.34
CA ILE A 209 -20.60 -5.60 -2.04
C ILE A 209 -19.13 -6.06 -1.85
N TYR A 210 -18.27 -5.71 -2.77
CA TYR A 210 -16.86 -6.03 -2.77
C TYR A 210 -16.15 -5.54 -1.50
N LEU A 211 -16.31 -4.25 -1.16
CA LEU A 211 -15.71 -3.68 0.05
C LEU A 211 -16.27 -4.35 1.32
N GLY A 212 -17.57 -4.66 1.34
CA GLY A 212 -18.17 -5.39 2.44
C GLY A 212 -17.53 -6.75 2.68
N LYS A 213 -17.33 -7.54 1.61
CA LYS A 213 -16.67 -8.86 1.68
C LYS A 213 -15.20 -8.72 2.10
N THR A 214 -14.47 -7.79 1.47
CA THR A 214 -13.04 -7.54 1.74
C THR A 214 -12.83 -7.14 3.20
N PHE A 215 -13.60 -6.20 3.72
CA PHE A 215 -13.43 -5.71 5.09
C PHE A 215 -13.88 -6.74 6.13
N ASN A 216 -14.95 -7.50 5.85
CA ASN A 216 -15.34 -8.59 6.75
C ASN A 216 -14.28 -9.70 6.85
N MET A 217 -13.60 -10.03 5.75
CA MET A 217 -12.60 -11.10 5.73
C MET A 217 -11.24 -10.63 6.26
N LEU A 218 -10.78 -9.44 5.87
CA LEU A 218 -9.40 -8.99 6.14
C LEU A 218 -9.33 -8.01 7.32
N VAL A 219 -10.27 -7.06 7.44
CA VAL A 219 -10.18 -6.01 8.46
C VAL A 219 -10.76 -6.46 9.79
N LYS A 220 -11.92 -7.10 9.78
CA LYS A 220 -12.59 -7.56 10.98
C LYS A 220 -11.82 -8.67 11.72
N GLU A 221 -11.10 -9.51 10.97
CA GLU A 221 -10.26 -10.57 11.55
C GLU A 221 -8.98 -10.00 12.17
N PHE A 222 -8.47 -8.86 11.67
CA PHE A 222 -7.24 -8.22 12.12
C PHE A 222 -7.50 -6.73 12.49
N PRO A 223 -8.28 -6.44 13.54
CA PRO A 223 -8.68 -5.08 13.87
C PRO A 223 -7.46 -4.19 14.18
N ASN A 224 -7.44 -2.99 13.62
CA ASN A 224 -6.34 -2.02 13.71
C ASN A 224 -5.00 -2.52 13.14
N LYS A 225 -5.01 -3.57 12.31
CA LYS A 225 -3.83 -4.16 11.69
C LYS A 225 -3.83 -4.08 10.18
N VAL A 226 -4.97 -3.79 9.56
CA VAL A 226 -5.09 -3.69 8.10
C VAL A 226 -5.44 -2.27 7.71
N GLY A 227 -4.64 -1.70 6.80
CA GLY A 227 -4.92 -0.41 6.16
C GLY A 227 -5.45 -0.60 4.74
N TYR A 228 -6.05 0.43 4.16
CA TYR A 228 -6.61 0.39 2.82
C TYR A 228 -6.19 1.61 1.99
N TYR A 229 -5.86 1.39 0.74
CA TYR A 229 -5.64 2.43 -0.27
C TYR A 229 -6.30 2.03 -1.58
N ALA A 230 -7.13 2.90 -2.12
CA ALA A 230 -7.66 2.77 -3.47
C ALA A 230 -7.21 3.95 -4.34
N LYS A 231 -6.91 3.66 -5.61
CA LYS A 231 -6.47 4.65 -6.59
C LYS A 231 -7.67 5.27 -7.30
N ASP A 232 -7.54 6.53 -7.67
CA ASP A 232 -8.39 7.31 -8.59
C ASP A 232 -9.91 7.03 -8.53
N GLY A 233 -10.68 8.03 -8.11
CA GLY A 233 -12.13 8.04 -8.29
C GLY A 233 -12.94 7.07 -7.44
N VAL A 234 -12.32 6.32 -6.52
CA VAL A 234 -13.10 5.54 -5.55
C VAL A 234 -13.84 6.49 -4.63
N ASN A 235 -15.12 6.22 -4.45
CA ASN A 235 -15.94 6.98 -3.52
C ASN A 235 -15.47 6.75 -2.08
N TYR A 236 -14.63 7.66 -1.57
CA TYR A 236 -14.14 7.61 -0.19
C TYR A 236 -15.27 7.66 0.85
N GLU A 237 -16.43 8.22 0.53
CA GLU A 237 -17.59 8.21 1.43
C GLU A 237 -18.11 6.79 1.68
N THR A 238 -18.12 5.94 0.66
CA THR A 238 -18.45 4.53 0.80
C THR A 238 -17.46 3.82 1.74
N ILE A 239 -16.17 4.11 1.61
CA ILE A 239 -15.13 3.52 2.46
C ILE A 239 -15.26 4.03 3.89
N ILE A 240 -15.51 5.34 4.08
CA ILE A 240 -15.73 5.96 5.38
C ILE A 240 -16.94 5.35 6.07
N ALA A 241 -18.05 5.18 5.34
CA ALA A 241 -19.27 4.55 5.89
C ALA A 241 -19.01 3.11 6.37
N LYS A 242 -18.08 2.37 5.74
CA LYS A 242 -17.65 1.06 6.24
C LYS A 242 -16.80 1.15 7.50
N GLN A 243 -15.99 2.21 7.67
CA GLN A 243 -15.22 2.46 8.90
C GLN A 243 -16.09 2.81 10.10
N GLU A 244 -17.27 3.40 9.87
CA GLU A 244 -18.22 3.72 10.94
C GLU A 244 -18.91 2.48 11.53
N ASP A 245 -18.84 1.31 10.86
CA ASP A 245 -19.23 0.04 11.47
C ASP A 245 -18.26 -0.29 12.62
N PRO A 246 -18.71 -0.35 13.88
CA PRO A 246 -17.84 -0.59 15.03
C PRO A 246 -17.12 -1.94 15.01
N LYS A 247 -17.50 -2.83 14.08
CA LYS A 247 -16.83 -4.12 13.85
C LYS A 247 -15.70 -4.04 12.83
N ILE A 248 -15.57 -2.92 12.13
CA ILE A 248 -14.55 -2.70 11.09
C ILE A 248 -13.62 -1.59 11.59
N ASN A 249 -12.45 -1.97 12.07
CA ASN A 249 -11.42 -1.07 12.57
C ASN A 249 -10.19 -1.13 11.65
N LEU A 250 -10.16 -0.27 10.62
CA LEU A 250 -8.98 -0.07 9.81
C LEU A 250 -7.84 0.55 10.64
N ALA A 251 -6.61 0.07 10.43
CA ALA A 251 -5.42 0.74 10.94
C ALA A 251 -5.26 2.14 10.36
N GLY A 252 -5.71 2.34 9.13
CA GLY A 252 -5.73 3.62 8.46
C GLY A 252 -6.02 3.53 6.97
N MET A 253 -6.04 4.71 6.32
CA MET A 253 -6.28 4.84 4.89
C MET A 253 -5.22 5.70 4.21
N GLY A 254 -4.84 5.29 3.01
CA GLY A 254 -4.13 6.15 2.07
C GLY A 254 -5.11 6.96 1.22
N ILE A 255 -4.82 8.24 1.05
CA ILE A 255 -5.69 9.20 0.36
C ILE A 255 -4.95 9.77 -0.85
N ASP A 256 -5.60 9.77 -2.01
CA ASP A 256 -5.02 10.34 -3.22
C ASP A 256 -4.93 11.88 -3.19
N SER A 257 -4.14 12.44 -4.10
CA SER A 257 -3.87 13.89 -4.14
C SER A 257 -5.05 14.76 -4.59
N ASN A 258 -6.17 14.17 -5.02
CA ASN A 258 -7.36 14.90 -5.46
C ASN A 258 -8.30 15.24 -4.29
N VAL A 259 -8.08 14.66 -3.11
CA VAL A 259 -8.91 14.87 -1.91
C VAL A 259 -8.30 15.97 -1.03
N ASP A 260 -9.12 16.84 -0.47
CA ASP A 260 -8.67 17.76 0.57
C ASP A 260 -8.55 17.00 1.90
N LEU A 261 -7.32 16.80 2.38
CA LEU A 261 -7.06 16.12 3.65
C LEU A 261 -7.73 16.79 4.84
N ARG A 262 -7.87 18.13 4.83
CA ARG A 262 -8.48 18.88 5.93
C ARG A 262 -9.96 18.51 6.12
N ASP A 263 -10.66 18.28 5.02
CA ASP A 263 -12.04 17.80 5.06
C ASP A 263 -12.12 16.32 5.41
N TYR A 264 -11.15 15.53 4.97
CA TYR A 264 -11.10 14.12 5.29
C TYR A 264 -10.86 13.86 6.78
N PHE A 265 -9.98 14.61 7.45
CA PHE A 265 -9.78 14.50 8.90
C PHE A 265 -11.05 14.70 9.71
N LYS A 266 -11.95 15.59 9.25
CA LYS A 266 -13.24 15.85 9.92
C LYS A 266 -14.24 14.68 9.79
N LYS A 267 -14.12 13.90 8.69
CA LYS A 267 -15.04 12.82 8.34
C LYS A 267 -14.65 11.47 8.96
N THR A 268 -13.42 11.31 9.44
CA THR A 268 -12.92 10.04 9.96
C THR A 268 -12.50 10.14 11.41
N SER A 269 -12.85 9.13 12.20
CA SER A 269 -12.51 9.06 13.64
C SER A 269 -11.48 7.97 13.97
N ASN A 270 -11.27 7.00 13.08
CA ASN A 270 -10.47 5.81 13.33
C ASN A 270 -9.26 5.70 12.39
N GLY A 271 -8.15 5.18 12.91
CA GLY A 271 -6.95 4.85 12.16
C GLY A 271 -6.21 6.07 11.58
N PHE A 272 -5.08 5.83 10.98
CA PHE A 272 -4.29 6.90 10.34
C PHE A 272 -4.88 7.35 9.00
N VAL A 273 -4.54 8.56 8.60
CA VAL A 273 -4.78 9.13 7.27
C VAL A 273 -3.41 9.43 6.64
N GLN A 274 -3.02 8.62 5.65
CA GLN A 274 -1.75 8.77 4.95
C GLN A 274 -1.96 9.56 3.65
N GLY A 275 -1.13 10.52 3.42
CA GLY A 275 -1.09 11.31 2.20
C GLY A 275 -0.81 12.78 2.48
N ASN A 276 -1.08 13.66 1.49
CA ASN A 276 -1.44 13.33 0.11
C ASN A 276 -0.80 14.35 -0.85
N PHE A 277 0.47 14.71 -0.56
CA PHE A 277 1.20 15.55 -1.50
C PHE A 277 1.21 14.88 -2.88
N SER A 278 1.00 15.66 -3.95
CA SER A 278 0.97 15.09 -5.30
C SER A 278 2.34 14.55 -5.69
N GLU A 279 2.38 13.27 -6.07
CA GLU A 279 3.57 12.61 -6.60
C GLU A 279 4.08 13.28 -7.88
N HIS A 280 3.21 13.93 -8.64
CA HIS A 280 3.59 14.70 -9.82
C HIS A 280 4.39 15.95 -9.46
N PHE A 281 4.02 16.65 -8.38
CA PHE A 281 4.80 17.81 -7.91
C PHE A 281 6.22 17.41 -7.47
N LEU A 282 6.37 16.19 -6.93
CA LEU A 282 7.67 15.68 -6.54
C LEU A 282 8.60 15.43 -7.74
N THR A 283 8.07 15.32 -8.97
CA THR A 283 8.86 15.17 -10.20
C THR A 283 9.31 16.47 -10.85
N LEU A 284 8.81 17.60 -10.38
CA LEU A 284 9.12 18.91 -10.97
C LEU A 284 10.60 19.30 -10.76
N PRO A 285 11.14 20.21 -11.60
CA PRO A 285 12.39 20.87 -11.29
C PRO A 285 12.34 21.47 -9.88
N HIS A 286 13.47 21.49 -9.20
CA HIS A 286 13.54 21.88 -7.79
C HIS A 286 12.90 23.24 -7.49
N GLU A 287 13.12 24.23 -8.35
CA GLU A 287 12.57 25.58 -8.24
C GLU A 287 11.05 25.64 -8.36
N GLU A 288 10.45 24.71 -9.11
CA GLU A 288 8.99 24.58 -9.27
C GLU A 288 8.36 23.72 -8.17
N PHE A 289 9.11 22.74 -7.69
CA PHE A 289 8.69 21.85 -6.61
C PHE A 289 8.54 22.58 -5.28
N LEU A 290 9.52 23.42 -4.89
CA LEU A 290 9.54 24.06 -3.59
C LEU A 290 8.27 24.87 -3.28
N PRO A 291 7.75 25.75 -4.16
CA PRO A 291 6.51 26.49 -3.88
C PRO A 291 5.29 25.57 -3.68
N LYS A 292 5.25 24.41 -4.36
CA LYS A 292 4.17 23.43 -4.17
C LYS A 292 4.24 22.77 -2.80
N LEU A 293 5.46 22.45 -2.36
CA LEU A 293 5.69 21.89 -1.02
C LEU A 293 5.38 22.91 0.06
N ASP A 294 5.79 24.18 -0.09
CA ASP A 294 5.50 25.26 0.85
C ASP A 294 3.98 25.46 1.00
N THR A 295 3.24 25.49 -0.12
CA THR A 295 1.78 25.58 -0.10
C THR A 295 1.15 24.40 0.67
N PHE A 296 1.63 23.18 0.45
CA PHE A 296 1.13 22.00 1.18
C PHE A 296 1.43 22.10 2.69
N ILE A 297 2.63 22.51 3.06
CA ILE A 297 3.02 22.71 4.46
C ILE A 297 2.14 23.79 5.10
N GLU A 298 1.93 24.92 4.45
CA GLU A 298 1.04 26.01 4.93
C GLU A 298 -0.38 25.48 5.17
N GLN A 299 -0.95 24.72 4.22
CA GLN A 299 -2.29 24.14 4.35
C GLN A 299 -2.41 23.21 5.57
N MET A 300 -1.38 22.45 5.86
CA MET A 300 -1.38 21.52 6.99
C MET A 300 -1.02 22.19 8.33
N SER A 301 -0.28 23.29 8.29
CA SER A 301 0.16 24.04 9.48
C SER A 301 -0.97 24.85 10.11
N VAL A 302 -2.02 25.20 9.35
CA VAL A 302 -3.20 25.89 9.92
C VAL A 302 -4.06 24.97 10.80
N LEU A 303 -3.87 23.64 10.69
CA LEU A 303 -4.54 22.67 11.53
C LEU A 303 -3.76 22.47 12.85
N SER A 304 -4.46 22.46 13.97
CA SER A 304 -3.87 22.06 15.24
C SER A 304 -3.47 20.56 15.23
N PRO A 305 -2.58 20.11 16.12
CA PRO A 305 -2.26 18.68 16.27
C PRO A 305 -3.49 17.79 16.49
N GLU A 306 -4.52 18.30 17.15
CA GLU A 306 -5.81 17.63 17.39
C GLU A 306 -6.59 17.46 16.08
N GLU A 307 -6.70 18.52 15.27
CA GLU A 307 -7.45 18.52 14.01
C GLU A 307 -6.81 17.63 12.94
N ARG A 308 -5.46 17.53 12.93
CA ARG A 308 -4.73 16.61 12.04
C ARG A 308 -4.28 15.31 12.72
N SER A 309 -4.92 14.94 13.83
CA SER A 309 -4.60 13.68 14.51
C SER A 309 -4.79 12.50 13.57
N GLY A 310 -3.85 11.56 13.61
CA GLY A 310 -3.81 10.43 12.68
C GLY A 310 -3.06 10.71 11.37
N TRP A 311 -2.55 11.91 11.13
CA TRP A 311 -1.81 12.20 9.90
C TRP A 311 -0.50 11.42 9.82
N VAL A 312 -0.34 10.68 8.71
CA VAL A 312 0.92 10.09 8.22
C VAL A 312 1.29 10.86 6.95
N CYS A 313 2.32 11.68 7.01
CA CYS A 313 2.70 12.50 5.88
C CYS A 313 3.27 11.64 4.74
N GLY A 314 2.76 11.83 3.54
CA GLY A 314 3.16 11.06 2.37
C GLY A 314 2.59 11.62 1.08
N LEU A 315 2.67 10.82 0.03
CA LEU A 315 2.15 11.15 -1.29
C LEU A 315 0.73 10.61 -1.47
N GLY A 316 -0.01 11.18 -2.42
CA GLY A 316 -1.32 10.67 -2.85
C GLY A 316 -1.24 9.39 -3.70
N HIS A 317 -0.05 9.07 -4.23
CA HIS A 317 0.25 7.84 -4.96
C HIS A 317 1.72 7.43 -4.72
N GLY A 318 2.17 6.36 -5.33
CA GLY A 318 3.57 5.91 -5.22
C GLY A 318 4.56 6.85 -5.92
N VAL A 319 5.76 6.98 -5.36
CA VAL A 319 6.86 7.75 -5.96
C VAL A 319 7.06 7.34 -7.42
N LEU A 320 7.13 8.32 -8.31
CA LEU A 320 7.28 8.11 -9.75
C LEU A 320 8.75 7.84 -10.13
N LYS A 321 8.95 7.08 -11.21
CA LYS A 321 10.30 6.67 -11.66
C LYS A 321 11.21 7.85 -12.05
N THR A 322 10.64 9.00 -12.35
CA THR A 322 11.33 10.23 -12.79
C THR A 322 11.56 11.22 -11.65
N THR A 323 11.18 10.87 -10.43
CA THR A 323 11.34 11.73 -9.25
C THR A 323 12.82 11.96 -8.94
N PRO A 324 13.31 13.21 -8.83
CA PRO A 324 14.65 13.50 -8.31
C PRO A 324 14.76 13.10 -6.83
N GLN A 325 15.85 12.41 -6.46
CA GLN A 325 16.08 12.02 -5.05
C GLN A 325 16.21 13.23 -4.12
N GLU A 326 16.77 14.31 -4.63
CA GLU A 326 16.92 15.58 -3.92
C GLU A 326 15.57 16.15 -3.50
N ASN A 327 14.54 16.04 -4.33
CA ASN A 327 13.19 16.47 -3.98
C ASN A 327 12.59 15.60 -2.86
N VAL A 328 12.86 14.30 -2.85
CA VAL A 328 12.43 13.41 -1.76
C VAL A 328 13.12 13.79 -0.46
N LYS A 329 14.43 14.06 -0.50
CA LYS A 329 15.20 14.49 0.66
C LYS A 329 14.72 15.80 1.21
N GLU A 330 14.50 16.78 0.34
CA GLU A 330 13.98 18.11 0.69
C GLU A 330 12.56 18.01 1.28
N PHE A 331 11.69 17.18 0.67
CA PHE A 331 10.34 16.91 1.21
C PHE A 331 10.41 16.47 2.68
N VAL A 332 11.22 15.45 2.99
CA VAL A 332 11.34 14.93 4.34
C VAL A 332 11.91 15.99 5.29
N GLN A 333 12.96 16.70 4.89
CA GLN A 333 13.60 17.73 5.72
C GLN A 333 12.65 18.88 6.04
N ARG A 334 11.92 19.39 5.05
CA ARG A 334 10.98 20.49 5.25
C ARG A 334 9.77 20.10 6.09
N ILE A 335 9.20 18.92 5.88
CA ILE A 335 8.13 18.42 6.75
C ILE A 335 8.60 18.35 8.20
N ARG A 336 9.79 17.79 8.46
CA ARG A 336 10.33 17.70 9.83
C ARG A 336 10.67 19.05 10.46
N ALA A 337 11.04 20.04 9.65
CA ALA A 337 11.38 21.37 10.14
C ALA A 337 10.13 22.22 10.41
N SER A 338 8.99 21.90 9.81
CA SER A 338 7.75 22.67 9.88
C SER A 338 6.79 22.18 10.96
N PHE A 339 6.99 20.95 11.43
CA PHE A 339 6.16 20.27 12.43
C PHE A 339 7.02 19.66 13.53
#